data_77c4ec4beaca63a1f3fea036ab8d5edd
#
_entry.id   77c4ec4beaca63a1f3fea036ab8d5edd
#
_cell.length_a   1.000
_cell.length_b   1.000
_cell.length_c   1.000
_cell.angle_alpha   90.00
_cell.angle_beta   90.00
_cell.angle_gamma   90.00
#
_symmetry.space_group_name_H-M   'P 1'
#
loop_
_entity.id
_entity.type
_entity.pdbx_description
1 polymer ?
#
loop_
_entity_poly.entity_id
_entity_poly.type
_entity_poly.pdbx_seq_one_letter_code
_entity_poly.pdbx_strand_id
1 'polypeptide(L)'
;MKVRTAAVAVGIAAQCLSLGAAFAQDYPTKPVRLVVPYLAGGAADIFGRTIGQKLTESLNQNFFVENRPGANGGIGAEFVARGAPDGYTLLVTASGPIVVNPVLYTRVAYDPIKDFAPVAQGTVYQYVLVTLASSPVRTIDELVIAARAKPGTLSYGSTGIGGGNHLAGELLALATSAKLTHVPYKGSAAALADLLSGQLSFMFDTVITSVPQIHAGKLRALAVSSTKRAAALPDVPTMEEAGIRGFDISQWQGVLAPSGTPKAIVNRLNAEIAKALRAPDVYERLVTQGGNEIVTGPPEAFAALIRSDLQKYAQLIRDAGIESQ
;
A
#
# COMPACT_ATOMS: atom_id res chain seq x y z
N MET A 1 -10.83 2.99 64.84
CA MET A 1 -11.40 2.13 63.76
C MET A 1 -11.35 2.76 62.33
N LYS A 2 -11.17 4.09 62.17
CA LYS A 2 -11.17 4.77 60.85
C LYS A 2 -9.83 4.75 60.11
N VAL A 3 -8.70 4.45 60.74
CA VAL A 3 -7.36 4.47 60.09
C VAL A 3 -7.01 3.15 59.37
N ARG A 4 -7.58 2.01 59.81
CA ARG A 4 -7.32 0.70 59.20
C ARG A 4 -8.03 0.49 57.84
N THR A 5 -9.16 1.14 57.61
CA THR A 5 -9.93 1.03 56.38
C THR A 5 -9.30 1.81 55.20
N ALA A 6 -8.60 2.93 55.47
CA ALA A 6 -7.94 3.73 54.44
C ALA A 6 -6.69 3.04 53.88
N ALA A 7 -5.93 2.29 54.70
CA ALA A 7 -4.72 1.59 54.28
C ALA A 7 -5.02 0.40 53.34
N VAL A 8 -6.17 -0.28 53.52
CA VAL A 8 -6.57 -1.41 52.66
C VAL A 8 -7.05 -0.91 51.30
N ALA A 9 -7.75 0.24 51.24
CA ALA A 9 -8.22 0.81 49.96
C ALA A 9 -7.07 1.31 49.06
N VAL A 10 -6.00 1.87 49.64
CA VAL A 10 -4.82 2.32 48.91
C VAL A 10 -4.01 1.12 48.36
N GLY A 11 -3.95 0.03 49.11
CA GLY A 11 -3.26 -1.21 48.67
C GLY A 11 -3.94 -1.87 47.47
N ILE A 12 -5.28 -1.88 47.42
CA ILE A 12 -6.05 -2.46 46.31
C ILE A 12 -5.95 -1.59 45.03
N ALA A 13 -5.98 -0.27 45.17
CA ALA A 13 -5.82 0.65 44.05
C ALA A 13 -4.42 0.58 43.41
N ALA A 14 -3.37 0.37 44.20
CA ALA A 14 -2.01 0.21 43.71
C ALA A 14 -1.79 -1.14 43.00
N GLN A 15 -2.48 -2.20 43.38
CA GLN A 15 -2.42 -3.50 42.71
C GLN A 15 -3.18 -3.52 41.38
N CYS A 16 -4.28 -2.74 41.22
CA CYS A 16 -5.00 -2.64 39.96
C CYS A 16 -4.23 -1.86 38.87
N LEU A 17 -3.36 -0.92 39.24
CA LEU A 17 -2.53 -0.17 38.32
C LEU A 17 -1.34 -0.97 37.78
N SER A 18 -0.86 -2.00 38.48
CA SER A 18 0.26 -2.83 38.07
C SER A 18 -0.15 -3.98 37.11
N LEU A 19 -1.41 -4.37 37.06
CA LEU A 19 -1.91 -5.41 36.15
C LEU A 19 -1.99 -4.97 34.68
N GLY A 20 -2.12 -3.67 34.40
CA GLY A 20 -2.20 -3.15 33.02
C GLY A 20 -0.85 -3.12 32.28
N ALA A 21 0.28 -3.11 33.00
CA ALA A 21 1.61 -3.01 32.40
C ALA A 21 2.23 -4.38 32.05
N ALA A 22 1.74 -5.48 32.63
CA ALA A 22 2.34 -6.81 32.46
C ALA A 22 2.05 -7.45 31.08
N PHE A 23 0.93 -7.11 30.44
CA PHE A 23 0.55 -7.74 29.17
C PHE A 23 1.36 -7.31 27.94
N ALA A 24 2.10 -6.20 28.02
CA ALA A 24 2.88 -5.70 26.89
C ALA A 24 4.31 -6.27 26.84
N GLN A 25 4.82 -6.83 27.94
CA GLN A 25 6.20 -7.37 27.96
C GLN A 25 6.31 -8.72 27.24
N ASP A 26 5.23 -9.50 27.15
CA ASP A 26 5.24 -10.85 26.58
C ASP A 26 4.70 -10.93 25.13
N TYR A 27 4.23 -9.82 24.55
CA TYR A 27 3.76 -9.84 23.16
C TYR A 27 4.93 -9.81 22.16
N PRO A 28 4.94 -10.65 21.09
CA PRO A 28 4.03 -11.75 20.82
C PRO A 28 4.46 -13.06 21.50
N THR A 29 3.49 -13.88 21.93
CA THR A 29 3.72 -15.23 22.51
C THR A 29 3.30 -16.37 21.57
N LYS A 30 2.68 -16.04 20.43
CA LYS A 30 2.21 -16.95 19.39
C LYS A 30 2.40 -16.31 18.02
N PRO A 31 2.29 -17.09 16.91
CA PRO A 31 2.44 -16.55 15.57
C PRO A 31 1.50 -15.38 15.26
N VAL A 32 2.01 -14.39 14.52
CA VAL A 32 1.29 -13.19 14.08
C VAL A 32 1.00 -13.29 12.59
N ARG A 33 -0.25 -13.06 12.21
CA ARG A 33 -0.72 -13.07 10.83
C ARG A 33 -0.62 -11.67 10.23
N LEU A 34 0.05 -11.56 9.09
CA LEU A 34 0.12 -10.37 8.26
C LEU A 34 -0.82 -10.58 7.05
N VAL A 35 -2.01 -10.00 7.10
CA VAL A 35 -2.98 -10.08 5.99
C VAL A 35 -2.56 -9.07 4.93
N VAL A 36 -2.23 -9.59 3.75
CA VAL A 36 -1.96 -8.80 2.54
C VAL A 36 -3.19 -8.90 1.64
N PRO A 37 -3.89 -7.78 1.35
CA PRO A 37 -5.19 -7.82 0.66
C PRO A 37 -5.07 -7.90 -0.87
N TYR A 38 -3.98 -8.48 -1.38
CA TYR A 38 -3.67 -8.66 -2.80
C TYR A 38 -3.08 -10.04 -3.06
N LEU A 39 -3.03 -10.45 -4.33
CA LEU A 39 -2.31 -11.65 -4.74
C LEU A 39 -0.82 -11.58 -4.39
N ALA A 40 -0.24 -12.75 -4.14
CA ALA A 40 1.19 -12.87 -3.88
C ALA A 40 2.05 -12.35 -5.05
N GLY A 41 3.25 -11.86 -4.74
CA GLY A 41 4.22 -11.34 -5.72
C GLY A 41 4.05 -9.88 -6.10
N GLY A 42 3.00 -9.19 -5.62
CA GLY A 42 2.86 -7.73 -5.77
C GLY A 42 3.62 -6.95 -4.71
N ALA A 43 3.70 -5.62 -4.86
CA ALA A 43 4.49 -4.75 -3.97
C ALA A 43 4.11 -4.87 -2.48
N ALA A 44 2.81 -4.96 -2.15
CA ALA A 44 2.37 -5.13 -0.77
C ALA A 44 2.76 -6.51 -0.18
N ASP A 45 2.79 -7.56 -1.00
CA ASP A 45 3.24 -8.90 -0.59
C ASP A 45 4.76 -8.91 -0.36
N ILE A 46 5.53 -8.30 -1.26
CA ILE A 46 6.99 -8.13 -1.10
C ILE A 46 7.29 -7.36 0.19
N PHE A 47 6.61 -6.23 0.42
CA PHE A 47 6.76 -5.44 1.64
C PHE A 47 6.40 -6.26 2.89
N GLY A 48 5.24 -6.92 2.90
CA GLY A 48 4.77 -7.74 4.02
C GLY A 48 5.73 -8.88 4.38
N ARG A 49 6.25 -9.61 3.38
CA ARG A 49 7.22 -10.68 3.61
C ARG A 49 8.57 -10.15 4.10
N THR A 50 9.01 -9.02 3.56
CA THR A 50 10.28 -8.39 3.94
C THR A 50 10.25 -7.94 5.41
N ILE A 51 9.22 -7.21 5.85
CA ILE A 51 9.10 -6.82 7.26
C ILE A 51 8.77 -8.01 8.15
N GLY A 52 7.94 -8.96 7.70
CA GLY A 52 7.56 -10.16 8.44
C GLY A 52 8.77 -11.03 8.81
N GLN A 53 9.71 -11.19 7.89
CA GLN A 53 10.96 -11.89 8.16
C GLN A 53 11.75 -11.20 9.30
N LYS A 54 11.93 -9.88 9.22
CA LYS A 54 12.66 -9.12 10.25
C LYS A 54 11.95 -9.11 11.61
N LEU A 55 10.63 -9.04 11.62
CA LEU A 55 9.84 -9.14 12.85
C LEU A 55 9.96 -10.54 13.45
N THR A 56 10.02 -11.60 12.63
CA THR A 56 10.26 -12.96 13.10
C THR A 56 11.62 -13.08 13.76
N GLU A 57 12.67 -12.52 13.14
CA GLU A 57 14.03 -12.51 13.69
C GLU A 57 14.11 -11.72 15.00
N SER A 58 13.48 -10.54 15.09
CA SER A 58 13.62 -9.64 16.26
C SER A 58 12.72 -10.02 17.42
N LEU A 59 11.54 -10.59 17.18
CA LEU A 59 10.54 -10.90 18.20
C LEU A 59 10.46 -12.39 18.55
N ASN A 60 11.27 -13.24 17.90
CA ASN A 60 11.33 -14.69 18.12
C ASN A 60 9.95 -15.39 18.06
N GLN A 61 9.06 -14.87 17.20
CA GLN A 61 7.75 -15.44 16.90
C GLN A 61 7.49 -15.33 15.39
N ASN A 62 6.81 -16.32 14.81
CA ASN A 62 6.58 -16.36 13.37
C ASN A 62 5.59 -15.26 12.93
N PHE A 63 6.02 -14.34 12.07
CA PHE A 63 5.19 -13.38 11.36
C PHE A 63 4.99 -13.88 9.93
N PHE A 64 3.81 -14.42 9.63
CA PHE A 64 3.53 -15.03 8.32
C PHE A 64 2.52 -14.23 7.51
N VAL A 65 2.73 -14.16 6.20
CA VAL A 65 1.83 -13.49 5.26
C VAL A 65 0.70 -14.43 4.85
N GLU A 66 -0.54 -13.91 4.92
CA GLU A 66 -1.74 -14.52 4.34
C GLU A 66 -2.33 -13.57 3.29
N ASN A 67 -2.39 -14.00 2.02
CA ASN A 67 -2.97 -13.21 0.95
C ASN A 67 -4.49 -13.37 0.89
N ARG A 68 -5.25 -12.24 0.99
CA ARG A 68 -6.72 -12.19 0.89
C ARG A 68 -7.16 -11.16 -0.15
N PRO A 69 -7.06 -11.47 -1.45
CA PRO A 69 -7.34 -10.51 -2.52
C PRO A 69 -8.84 -10.32 -2.77
N GLY A 70 -9.18 -9.21 -3.42
CA GLY A 70 -10.50 -8.88 -3.96
C GLY A 70 -10.99 -7.50 -3.56
N ALA A 71 -11.88 -6.90 -4.40
CA ALA A 71 -12.44 -5.56 -4.25
C ALA A 71 -11.37 -4.49 -3.94
N ASN A 72 -10.32 -4.42 -4.76
CA ASN A 72 -9.15 -3.56 -4.53
C ASN A 72 -8.63 -3.64 -3.08
N GLY A 73 -8.54 -4.86 -2.53
CA GLY A 73 -8.09 -5.11 -1.16
C GLY A 73 -9.17 -4.94 -0.08
N GLY A 74 -10.39 -4.57 -0.43
CA GLY A 74 -11.49 -4.38 0.52
C GLY A 74 -11.82 -5.64 1.31
N ILE A 75 -11.77 -6.83 0.69
CA ILE A 75 -12.03 -8.11 1.37
C ILE A 75 -11.03 -8.38 2.49
N GLY A 76 -9.74 -8.18 2.22
CA GLY A 76 -8.70 -8.36 3.24
C GLY A 76 -8.75 -7.31 4.35
N ALA A 77 -9.08 -6.07 4.00
CA ALA A 77 -9.26 -4.99 4.96
C ALA A 77 -10.46 -5.27 5.90
N GLU A 78 -11.62 -5.65 5.36
CA GLU A 78 -12.79 -6.05 6.14
C GLU A 78 -12.49 -7.21 7.10
N PHE A 79 -11.76 -8.22 6.63
CA PHE A 79 -11.38 -9.36 7.47
C PHE A 79 -10.58 -8.92 8.70
N VAL A 80 -9.65 -7.98 8.53
CA VAL A 80 -8.85 -7.46 9.66
C VAL A 80 -9.67 -6.53 10.53
N ALA A 81 -10.49 -5.65 9.95
CA ALA A 81 -11.36 -4.73 10.68
C ALA A 81 -12.26 -5.46 11.70
N ARG A 82 -12.72 -6.68 11.34
CA ARG A 82 -13.54 -7.55 12.21
C ARG A 82 -12.73 -8.48 13.11
N GLY A 83 -11.41 -8.41 13.04
CA GLY A 83 -10.50 -9.24 13.82
C GLY A 83 -10.46 -8.87 15.30
N ALA A 84 -9.97 -9.79 16.14
CA ALA A 84 -9.71 -9.50 17.55
C ALA A 84 -8.63 -8.41 17.68
N PRO A 85 -8.81 -7.41 18.58
CA PRO A 85 -7.86 -6.33 18.77
C PRO A 85 -6.70 -6.74 19.72
N ASP A 86 -6.10 -7.89 19.44
CA ASP A 86 -5.06 -8.52 20.26
C ASP A 86 -3.65 -8.42 19.66
N GLY A 87 -3.53 -7.79 18.46
CA GLY A 87 -2.27 -7.62 17.75
C GLY A 87 -1.81 -8.84 16.94
N TYR A 88 -2.52 -9.97 16.93
CA TYR A 88 -2.12 -11.20 16.23
C TYR A 88 -2.66 -11.32 14.81
N THR A 89 -3.48 -10.37 14.38
CA THR A 89 -3.90 -10.23 12.97
C THR A 89 -3.73 -8.78 12.57
N LEU A 90 -2.83 -8.51 11.62
CA LEU A 90 -2.47 -7.18 11.17
C LEU A 90 -2.75 -7.07 9.67
N LEU A 91 -3.16 -5.90 9.22
CA LEU A 91 -3.31 -5.57 7.81
C LEU A 91 -2.02 -4.94 7.30
N VAL A 92 -1.41 -5.54 6.27
CA VAL A 92 -0.28 -4.97 5.54
C VAL A 92 -0.80 -4.57 4.16
N THR A 93 -0.97 -3.29 3.92
CA THR A 93 -1.69 -2.81 2.75
C THR A 93 -1.04 -1.60 2.08
N ALA A 94 -1.45 -1.35 0.84
CA ALA A 94 -1.30 -0.06 0.18
C ALA A 94 -2.45 0.89 0.59
N SER A 95 -2.35 2.15 0.19
CA SER A 95 -3.33 3.20 0.51
C SER A 95 -4.73 2.94 -0.06
N GLY A 96 -4.86 2.27 -1.21
CA GLY A 96 -6.13 2.07 -1.91
C GLY A 96 -7.31 1.60 -1.05
N PRO A 97 -7.22 0.46 -0.34
CA PRO A 97 -8.29 -0.02 0.53
C PRO A 97 -8.70 0.97 1.62
N ILE A 98 -7.76 1.76 2.12
CA ILE A 98 -7.97 2.62 3.30
C ILE A 98 -8.44 4.03 2.92
N VAL A 99 -7.95 4.61 1.82
CA VAL A 99 -8.25 6.00 1.49
C VAL A 99 -8.95 6.21 0.14
N VAL A 100 -8.94 5.21 -0.75
CA VAL A 100 -9.63 5.30 -2.05
C VAL A 100 -10.97 4.57 -2.00
N ASN A 101 -11.01 3.30 -1.58
CA ASN A 101 -12.24 2.52 -1.55
C ASN A 101 -13.39 3.23 -0.80
N PRO A 102 -13.17 3.82 0.42
CA PRO A 102 -14.23 4.47 1.16
C PRO A 102 -14.85 5.69 0.49
N VAL A 103 -14.16 6.30 -0.47
CA VAL A 103 -14.63 7.49 -1.19
C VAL A 103 -15.09 7.18 -2.63
N LEU A 104 -14.72 5.99 -3.15
CA LEU A 104 -15.07 5.56 -4.51
C LEU A 104 -16.26 4.58 -4.53
N TYR A 105 -16.30 3.63 -3.59
CA TYR A 105 -17.36 2.63 -3.57
C TYR A 105 -18.58 3.12 -2.77
N THR A 106 -19.77 2.87 -3.29
CA THR A 106 -21.04 3.21 -2.61
C THR A 106 -21.24 2.43 -1.31
N ARG A 107 -20.62 1.24 -1.19
CA ARG A 107 -20.67 0.42 0.01
C ARG A 107 -19.29 -0.18 0.30
N VAL A 108 -18.74 0.15 1.45
CA VAL A 108 -17.53 -0.45 2.03
C VAL A 108 -17.90 -1.02 3.39
N ALA A 109 -17.49 -2.25 3.68
CA ALA A 109 -17.91 -2.99 4.87
C ALA A 109 -17.09 -2.63 6.14
N TYR A 110 -16.28 -1.58 6.08
CA TYR A 110 -15.46 -1.07 7.19
C TYR A 110 -15.35 0.46 7.14
N ASP A 111 -15.09 1.07 8.28
CA ASP A 111 -14.77 2.49 8.41
C ASP A 111 -13.24 2.64 8.61
N PRO A 112 -12.52 3.30 7.68
CA PRO A 112 -11.06 3.38 7.74
C PRO A 112 -10.51 4.11 8.97
N ILE A 113 -11.33 4.92 9.62
CA ILE A 113 -10.94 5.71 10.81
C ILE A 113 -11.34 5.00 12.11
N LYS A 114 -12.51 4.32 12.13
CA LYS A 114 -13.06 3.74 13.37
C LYS A 114 -12.62 2.30 13.58
N ASP A 115 -12.41 1.53 12.50
CA ASP A 115 -12.21 0.09 12.59
C ASP A 115 -10.74 -0.31 12.61
N PHE A 116 -9.82 0.64 12.44
CA PHE A 116 -8.38 0.38 12.45
C PHE A 116 -7.61 1.26 13.43
N ALA A 117 -6.57 0.66 14.00
CA ALA A 117 -5.49 1.35 14.70
C ALA A 117 -4.26 1.39 13.77
N PRO A 118 -3.85 2.56 13.25
CA PRO A 118 -2.62 2.70 12.48
C PRO A 118 -1.41 2.29 13.34
N VAL A 119 -0.55 1.42 12.79
CA VAL A 119 0.65 0.92 13.47
C VAL A 119 1.88 1.63 12.94
N ALA A 120 2.13 1.54 11.63
CA ALA A 120 3.29 2.15 11.01
C ALA A 120 3.01 2.46 9.53
N GLN A 121 3.36 3.65 9.07
CA GLN A 121 3.69 3.87 7.68
C GLN A 121 5.05 3.22 7.43
N GLY A 122 5.21 2.53 6.30
CA GLY A 122 6.45 1.83 5.99
C GLY A 122 7.19 2.46 4.83
N THR A 123 6.52 2.61 3.72
CA THR A 123 7.11 3.16 2.50
C THR A 123 6.15 4.08 1.76
N VAL A 124 6.74 4.98 0.95
CA VAL A 124 6.08 5.63 -0.17
C VAL A 124 6.66 5.05 -1.45
N TYR A 125 5.82 4.79 -2.44
CA TYR A 125 6.23 4.26 -3.72
C TYR A 125 5.47 4.93 -4.85
N GLN A 126 6.06 4.85 -6.03
CA GLN A 126 5.52 5.38 -7.28
C GLN A 126 5.29 4.26 -8.29
N TYR A 127 4.54 4.55 -9.31
CA TYR A 127 4.36 3.68 -10.45
C TYR A 127 5.33 4.05 -11.57
N VAL A 128 5.61 3.07 -12.41
CA VAL A 128 6.24 3.27 -13.72
C VAL A 128 5.25 2.81 -14.79
N LEU A 129 5.02 3.65 -15.79
CA LEU A 129 4.26 3.24 -16.96
C LEU A 129 5.15 2.36 -17.83
N VAL A 130 4.73 1.12 -18.02
CA VAL A 130 5.47 0.10 -18.74
C VAL A 130 4.66 -0.47 -19.91
N THR A 131 5.36 -0.79 -20.98
CA THR A 131 4.88 -1.56 -22.14
C THR A 131 5.75 -2.78 -22.36
N LEU A 132 5.32 -3.73 -23.21
CA LEU A 132 6.24 -4.74 -23.71
C LEU A 132 7.45 -4.08 -24.41
N ALA A 133 8.63 -4.64 -24.24
CA ALA A 133 9.83 -4.17 -24.96
C ALA A 133 9.68 -4.26 -26.49
N SER A 134 8.91 -5.23 -26.95
CA SER A 134 8.57 -5.42 -28.39
C SER A 134 7.46 -4.49 -28.90
N SER A 135 6.80 -3.74 -28.00
CA SER A 135 5.76 -2.78 -28.39
C SER A 135 6.31 -1.72 -29.34
N PRO A 136 5.57 -1.31 -30.38
CA PRO A 136 5.94 -0.17 -31.21
C PRO A 136 5.92 1.15 -30.42
N VAL A 137 5.19 1.22 -29.32
CA VAL A 137 5.10 2.41 -28.44
C VAL A 137 6.35 2.51 -27.57
N ARG A 138 7.12 3.56 -27.75
CA ARG A 138 8.41 3.80 -27.07
C ARG A 138 8.43 5.03 -26.18
N THR A 139 7.45 5.94 -26.35
CA THR A 139 7.32 7.19 -25.61
C THR A 139 5.88 7.41 -25.16
N ILE A 140 5.67 8.34 -24.25
CA ILE A 140 4.32 8.78 -23.84
C ILE A 140 3.57 9.39 -25.03
N ASP A 141 4.24 10.21 -25.84
CA ASP A 141 3.65 10.82 -27.03
C ASP A 141 3.14 9.76 -28.02
N GLU A 142 3.94 8.73 -28.31
CA GLU A 142 3.52 7.64 -29.17
C GLU A 142 2.33 6.85 -28.60
N LEU A 143 2.28 6.66 -27.28
CA LEU A 143 1.14 6.05 -26.61
C LEU A 143 -0.12 6.88 -26.80
N VAL A 144 -0.02 8.18 -26.58
CA VAL A 144 -1.16 9.12 -26.74
C VAL A 144 -1.63 9.17 -28.20
N ILE A 145 -0.69 9.25 -29.15
CA ILE A 145 -1.02 9.23 -30.59
C ILE A 145 -1.74 7.93 -30.96
N ALA A 146 -1.24 6.78 -30.52
CA ALA A 146 -1.86 5.49 -30.77
C ALA A 146 -3.26 5.38 -30.17
N ALA A 147 -3.45 5.87 -28.92
CA ALA A 147 -4.73 5.87 -28.22
C ALA A 147 -5.78 6.76 -28.92
N ARG A 148 -5.37 7.92 -29.44
CA ARG A 148 -6.23 8.83 -30.20
C ARG A 148 -6.56 8.32 -31.59
N ALA A 149 -5.61 7.65 -32.24
CA ALA A 149 -5.83 7.08 -33.58
C ALA A 149 -6.84 5.92 -33.55
N LYS A 150 -6.89 5.15 -32.47
CA LYS A 150 -7.81 4.02 -32.28
C LYS A 150 -8.42 4.05 -30.87
N PRO A 151 -9.42 4.89 -30.63
CA PRO A 151 -10.01 5.05 -29.32
C PRO A 151 -10.53 3.74 -28.70
N GLY A 152 -10.18 3.46 -27.44
CA GLY A 152 -10.60 2.27 -26.71
C GLY A 152 -9.87 0.98 -27.06
N THR A 153 -8.91 0.99 -27.98
CA THR A 153 -8.15 -0.24 -28.35
C THR A 153 -6.96 -0.50 -27.44
N LEU A 154 -6.40 0.53 -26.80
CA LEU A 154 -5.31 0.34 -25.85
C LEU A 154 -5.89 -0.01 -24.49
N SER A 155 -5.54 -1.20 -24.00
CA SER A 155 -5.94 -1.70 -22.69
C SER A 155 -4.84 -1.50 -21.66
N TYR A 156 -5.23 -1.23 -20.40
CA TYR A 156 -4.31 -1.17 -19.30
C TYR A 156 -4.79 -1.96 -18.08
N GLY A 157 -3.85 -2.61 -17.38
CA GLY A 157 -4.13 -3.41 -16.22
C GLY A 157 -4.00 -2.64 -14.91
N SER A 158 -4.79 -3.02 -13.90
CA SER A 158 -4.69 -2.49 -12.54
C SER A 158 -4.89 -3.56 -11.48
N THR A 159 -4.68 -3.18 -10.20
CA THR A 159 -4.96 -4.04 -9.03
C THR A 159 -6.45 -4.11 -8.69
N GLY A 160 -7.30 -3.51 -9.50
CA GLY A 160 -8.74 -3.37 -9.32
C GLY A 160 -9.20 -1.93 -9.40
N ILE A 161 -10.50 -1.73 -9.52
CA ILE A 161 -11.11 -0.39 -9.54
C ILE A 161 -10.75 0.34 -8.23
N GLY A 162 -10.30 1.59 -8.32
CA GLY A 162 -9.81 2.37 -7.17
C GLY A 162 -8.37 2.07 -6.77
N GLY A 163 -7.67 1.13 -7.43
CA GLY A 163 -6.23 0.99 -7.26
C GLY A 163 -5.47 2.24 -7.73
N GLY A 164 -4.34 2.56 -7.13
CA GLY A 164 -3.56 3.74 -7.54
C GLY A 164 -3.12 3.69 -9.01
N ASN A 165 -2.87 2.51 -9.53
CA ASN A 165 -2.59 2.27 -10.95
C ASN A 165 -3.83 2.42 -11.86
N HIS A 166 -5.04 2.15 -11.37
CA HIS A 166 -6.27 2.53 -12.05
C HIS A 166 -6.40 4.05 -12.13
N LEU A 167 -6.25 4.74 -10.98
CA LEU A 167 -6.30 6.20 -10.93
C LEU A 167 -5.26 6.86 -11.84
N ALA A 168 -4.04 6.28 -11.92
CA ALA A 168 -3.01 6.74 -12.85
C ALA A 168 -3.44 6.60 -14.33
N GLY A 169 -4.10 5.48 -14.68
CA GLY A 169 -4.66 5.27 -16.01
C GLY A 169 -5.77 6.28 -16.36
N GLU A 170 -6.69 6.53 -15.44
CA GLU A 170 -7.78 7.51 -15.60
C GLU A 170 -7.25 8.94 -15.72
N LEU A 171 -6.25 9.32 -14.90
CA LEU A 171 -5.60 10.62 -15.01
C LEU A 171 -4.87 10.78 -16.35
N LEU A 172 -4.22 9.74 -16.86
CA LEU A 172 -3.61 9.77 -18.17
C LEU A 172 -4.67 9.95 -19.27
N ALA A 173 -5.78 9.22 -19.19
CA ALA A 173 -6.90 9.34 -20.12
C ALA A 173 -7.47 10.76 -20.11
N LEU A 174 -7.70 11.34 -18.94
CA LEU A 174 -8.21 12.71 -18.75
C LEU A 174 -7.22 13.74 -19.32
N ALA A 175 -5.96 13.70 -18.88
CA ALA A 175 -4.93 14.69 -19.28
C ALA A 175 -4.66 14.69 -20.79
N THR A 176 -4.87 13.55 -21.46
CA THR A 176 -4.60 13.39 -22.88
C THR A 176 -5.85 13.36 -23.75
N SER A 177 -7.06 13.39 -23.15
CA SER A 177 -8.33 13.17 -23.84
C SER A 177 -8.34 11.86 -24.69
N ALA A 178 -7.63 10.85 -24.23
CA ALA A 178 -7.55 9.55 -24.86
C ALA A 178 -8.57 8.58 -24.27
N LYS A 179 -9.21 7.75 -25.11
CA LYS A 179 -10.04 6.64 -24.64
C LYS A 179 -9.18 5.41 -24.43
N LEU A 180 -9.05 4.98 -23.17
CA LEU A 180 -8.32 3.78 -22.76
C LEU A 180 -9.29 2.74 -22.22
N THR A 181 -8.97 1.46 -22.33
CA THR A 181 -9.79 0.37 -21.78
C THR A 181 -9.14 -0.18 -20.50
N HIS A 182 -9.81 0.02 -19.38
CA HIS A 182 -9.36 -0.51 -18.10
C HIS A 182 -9.69 -2.00 -17.94
N VAL A 183 -8.70 -2.80 -17.48
CA VAL A 183 -8.86 -4.22 -17.14
C VAL A 183 -8.46 -4.43 -15.68
N PRO A 184 -9.43 -4.67 -14.77
CA PRO A 184 -9.15 -4.86 -13.36
C PRO A 184 -8.71 -6.29 -13.02
N TYR A 185 -7.66 -6.42 -12.18
CA TYR A 185 -7.15 -7.67 -11.65
C TYR A 185 -7.22 -7.69 -10.10
N LYS A 186 -7.02 -8.86 -9.50
CA LYS A 186 -6.96 -9.01 -8.03
C LYS A 186 -5.59 -8.70 -7.42
N GLY A 187 -4.68 -8.09 -8.19
CA GLY A 187 -3.33 -7.71 -7.78
C GLY A 187 -2.42 -7.49 -8.98
N SER A 188 -1.31 -6.76 -8.79
CA SER A 188 -0.40 -6.37 -9.88
C SER A 188 0.29 -7.56 -10.56
N ALA A 189 0.57 -8.63 -9.82
CA ALA A 189 1.25 -9.80 -10.39
C ALA A 189 0.47 -10.44 -11.56
N ALA A 190 -0.86 -10.52 -11.46
CA ALA A 190 -1.71 -11.05 -12.52
C ALA A 190 -1.76 -10.09 -13.74
N ALA A 191 -1.90 -8.80 -13.50
CA ALA A 191 -1.86 -7.79 -14.57
C ALA A 191 -0.51 -7.77 -15.29
N LEU A 192 0.59 -7.88 -14.52
CA LEU A 192 1.95 -7.94 -15.09
C LEU A 192 2.16 -9.21 -15.96
N ALA A 193 1.61 -10.35 -15.53
CA ALA A 193 1.67 -11.57 -16.35
C ALA A 193 0.93 -11.40 -17.68
N ASP A 194 -0.24 -10.77 -17.67
CA ASP A 194 -1.01 -10.50 -18.89
C ASP A 194 -0.35 -9.42 -19.77
N LEU A 195 0.33 -8.43 -19.17
CA LEU A 195 1.17 -7.51 -19.95
C LEU A 195 2.33 -8.26 -20.62
N LEU A 196 3.04 -9.12 -19.89
CA LEU A 196 4.17 -9.90 -20.42
C LEU A 196 3.75 -10.90 -21.52
N SER A 197 2.50 -11.37 -21.51
CA SER A 197 1.93 -12.22 -22.55
C SER A 197 1.33 -11.45 -23.75
N GLY A 198 1.30 -10.11 -23.68
CA GLY A 198 0.75 -9.24 -24.72
C GLY A 198 -0.78 -9.09 -24.70
N GLN A 199 -1.46 -9.52 -23.63
CA GLN A 199 -2.91 -9.33 -23.46
C GLN A 199 -3.27 -7.90 -23.07
N LEU A 200 -2.33 -7.16 -22.48
CA LEU A 200 -2.46 -5.74 -22.16
C LEU A 200 -1.51 -4.91 -23.02
N SER A 201 -1.92 -3.69 -23.33
CA SER A 201 -1.09 -2.74 -24.08
C SER A 201 -0.03 -2.08 -23.19
N PHE A 202 -0.39 -1.74 -21.97
CA PHE A 202 0.48 -1.10 -20.98
C PHE A 202 -0.08 -1.27 -19.55
N MET A 203 0.69 -0.89 -18.55
CA MET A 203 0.18 -0.68 -17.19
C MET A 203 1.04 0.34 -16.43
N PHE A 204 0.44 0.97 -15.44
CA PHE A 204 1.17 1.62 -14.37
C PHE A 204 1.48 0.56 -13.30
N ASP A 205 2.68 0.01 -13.30
CA ASP A 205 3.09 -0.97 -12.31
C ASP A 205 4.06 -0.36 -11.29
N THR A 206 4.21 -1.01 -10.15
CA THR A 206 5.16 -0.53 -9.14
C THR A 206 6.60 -0.73 -9.61
N VAL A 207 7.49 0.19 -9.25
CA VAL A 207 8.91 0.12 -9.65
C VAL A 207 9.53 -1.20 -9.20
N ILE A 208 9.24 -1.65 -7.96
CA ILE A 208 9.80 -2.87 -7.38
C ILE A 208 9.44 -4.15 -8.15
N THR A 209 8.28 -4.20 -8.79
CA THR A 209 7.84 -5.35 -9.59
C THR A 209 8.30 -5.26 -11.03
N SER A 210 8.44 -4.05 -11.57
CA SER A 210 8.80 -3.82 -12.97
C SER A 210 10.31 -3.82 -13.22
N VAL A 211 11.14 -3.33 -12.29
CA VAL A 211 12.61 -3.22 -12.48
C VAL A 211 13.26 -4.54 -12.93
N PRO A 212 12.97 -5.70 -12.32
CA PRO A 212 13.54 -6.96 -12.79
C PRO A 212 13.17 -7.29 -14.25
N GLN A 213 11.96 -6.95 -14.68
CA GLN A 213 11.49 -7.21 -16.04
C GLN A 213 12.06 -6.20 -17.05
N ILE A 214 12.28 -4.95 -16.63
CA ILE A 214 12.94 -3.91 -17.42
C ILE A 214 14.40 -4.29 -17.64
N HIS A 215 15.14 -4.67 -16.60
CA HIS A 215 16.52 -5.12 -16.71
C HIS A 215 16.67 -6.40 -17.53
N ALA A 216 15.68 -7.30 -17.50
CA ALA A 216 15.64 -8.49 -18.34
C ALA A 216 15.25 -8.19 -19.81
N GLY A 217 15.02 -6.92 -20.17
CA GLY A 217 14.65 -6.51 -21.53
C GLY A 217 13.27 -6.98 -21.98
N LYS A 218 12.39 -7.38 -21.04
CA LYS A 218 11.02 -7.82 -21.34
C LYS A 218 10.02 -6.67 -21.37
N LEU A 219 10.24 -5.65 -20.53
CA LEU A 219 9.44 -4.44 -20.47
C LEU A 219 10.28 -3.21 -20.82
N ARG A 220 9.58 -2.18 -21.33
CA ARG A 220 10.09 -0.84 -21.53
C ARG A 220 9.39 0.11 -20.58
N ALA A 221 10.17 0.86 -19.79
CA ALA A 221 9.67 1.97 -19.00
C ALA A 221 9.51 3.21 -19.88
N LEU A 222 8.36 3.89 -19.77
CA LEU A 222 8.09 5.12 -20.52
C LEU A 222 8.22 6.35 -19.62
N ALA A 223 7.63 6.31 -18.43
CA ALA A 223 7.71 7.40 -17.45
C ALA A 223 7.34 6.90 -16.05
N VAL A 224 7.75 7.62 -15.00
CA VAL A 224 7.34 7.40 -13.61
C VAL A 224 6.25 8.38 -13.19
N SER A 225 5.36 7.96 -12.28
CA SER A 225 4.14 8.69 -11.91
C SER A 225 4.32 9.78 -10.85
N SER A 226 5.50 9.90 -10.27
CA SER A 226 5.83 10.89 -9.25
C SER A 226 6.49 12.14 -9.85
N THR A 227 6.61 13.19 -9.02
CA THR A 227 7.29 14.45 -9.39
C THR A 227 8.81 14.33 -9.50
N LYS A 228 9.38 13.20 -9.05
CA LYS A 228 10.82 12.91 -9.11
C LYS A 228 11.04 11.56 -9.77
N ARG A 229 12.16 11.43 -10.49
CA ARG A 229 12.57 10.15 -11.07
C ARG A 229 12.82 9.10 -9.98
N ALA A 230 12.55 7.84 -10.27
CA ALA A 230 12.83 6.73 -9.36
C ALA A 230 14.35 6.48 -9.28
N ALA A 231 14.89 6.33 -8.06
CA ALA A 231 16.32 6.02 -7.88
C ALA A 231 16.73 4.72 -8.60
N ALA A 232 15.84 3.73 -8.66
CA ALA A 232 16.07 2.48 -9.37
C ALA A 232 15.96 2.59 -10.91
N LEU A 233 15.47 3.72 -11.44
CA LEU A 233 15.26 3.99 -12.87
C LEU A 233 15.66 5.44 -13.21
N PRO A 234 16.92 5.85 -13.01
CA PRO A 234 17.33 7.26 -13.10
C PRO A 234 17.19 7.85 -14.50
N ASP A 235 17.24 7.02 -15.54
CA ASP A 235 17.10 7.43 -16.94
C ASP A 235 15.65 7.55 -17.41
N VAL A 236 14.69 7.06 -16.61
CA VAL A 236 13.27 7.10 -16.95
C VAL A 236 12.69 8.45 -16.51
N PRO A 237 12.08 9.23 -17.43
CA PRO A 237 11.54 10.55 -17.09
C PRO A 237 10.31 10.43 -16.17
N THR A 238 9.95 11.52 -15.52
CA THR A 238 8.64 11.66 -14.88
C THR A 238 7.55 11.89 -15.95
N MET A 239 6.29 11.67 -15.59
CA MET A 239 5.15 11.99 -16.49
C MET A 239 5.16 13.48 -16.86
N GLU A 240 5.56 14.36 -15.94
CA GLU A 240 5.67 15.80 -16.19
C GLU A 240 6.80 16.13 -17.16
N GLU A 241 8.00 15.53 -17.00
CA GLU A 241 9.11 15.64 -17.96
C GLU A 241 8.73 15.08 -19.34
N ALA A 242 7.84 14.08 -19.38
CA ALA A 242 7.29 13.51 -20.61
C ALA A 242 6.08 14.29 -21.17
N GLY A 243 5.80 15.50 -20.67
CA GLY A 243 4.79 16.42 -21.20
C GLY A 243 3.39 16.33 -20.57
N ILE A 244 3.15 15.40 -19.63
CA ILE A 244 1.86 15.26 -18.93
C ILE A 244 1.92 16.08 -17.63
N ARG A 245 1.50 17.33 -17.70
CA ARG A 245 1.59 18.28 -16.58
C ARG A 245 0.69 17.92 -15.40
N GLY A 246 1.15 18.19 -14.20
CA GLY A 246 0.38 18.01 -12.96
C GLY A 246 0.14 16.53 -12.60
N PHE A 247 0.89 15.61 -13.18
CA PHE A 247 0.76 14.19 -12.90
C PHE A 247 1.62 13.81 -11.69
N ASP A 248 0.97 13.54 -10.57
CA ASP A 248 1.61 13.05 -9.34
C ASP A 248 0.73 12.00 -8.67
N ILE A 249 1.08 10.75 -8.89
CA ILE A 249 0.46 9.59 -8.23
C ILE A 249 1.53 8.82 -7.48
N SER A 250 1.60 9.04 -6.20
CA SER A 250 2.36 8.22 -5.25
C SER A 250 1.45 7.56 -4.24
N GLN A 251 1.85 6.41 -3.74
CA GLN A 251 1.09 5.60 -2.80
C GLN A 251 1.97 5.24 -1.61
N TRP A 252 1.36 4.95 -0.47
CA TRP A 252 2.07 4.42 0.68
C TRP A 252 1.74 2.96 0.93
N GLN A 253 2.64 2.27 1.61
CA GLN A 253 2.41 0.98 2.24
C GLN A 253 2.51 1.15 3.74
N GLY A 254 1.66 0.44 4.46
CA GLY A 254 1.65 0.53 5.92
C GLY A 254 1.02 -0.69 6.57
N VAL A 255 1.11 -0.68 7.90
CA VAL A 255 0.58 -1.72 8.76
C VAL A 255 -0.49 -1.10 9.66
N LEU A 256 -1.65 -1.75 9.71
CA LEU A 256 -2.77 -1.40 10.58
C LEU A 256 -3.17 -2.62 11.41
N ALA A 257 -3.67 -2.37 12.60
CA ALA A 257 -4.29 -3.37 13.47
C ALA A 257 -5.80 -3.12 13.57
N PRO A 258 -6.60 -4.09 14.04
CA PRO A 258 -7.99 -3.82 14.42
C PRO A 258 -8.09 -2.69 15.45
N SER A 259 -9.14 -1.88 15.37
CA SER A 259 -9.43 -0.84 16.35
C SER A 259 -9.53 -1.45 17.76
N GLY A 260 -9.06 -0.71 18.77
CA GLY A 260 -9.01 -1.20 20.15
C GLY A 260 -7.77 -2.04 20.50
N THR A 261 -6.87 -2.31 19.55
CA THR A 261 -5.57 -2.94 19.85
C THR A 261 -4.81 -2.11 20.90
N PRO A 262 -4.31 -2.73 21.99
CA PRO A 262 -3.64 -2.00 23.08
C PRO A 262 -2.49 -1.13 22.55
N LYS A 263 -2.42 0.13 23.01
CA LYS A 263 -1.37 1.08 22.60
C LYS A 263 0.05 0.53 22.80
N ALA A 264 0.28 -0.25 23.86
CA ALA A 264 1.56 -0.86 24.11
C ALA A 264 1.98 -1.84 22.99
N ILE A 265 1.04 -2.61 22.45
CA ILE A 265 1.27 -3.52 21.30
C ILE A 265 1.52 -2.71 20.03
N VAL A 266 0.69 -1.68 19.76
CA VAL A 266 0.86 -0.78 18.60
C VAL A 266 2.24 -0.13 18.62
N ASN A 267 2.65 0.44 19.76
CA ASN A 267 3.95 1.10 19.91
C ASN A 267 5.13 0.12 19.74
N ARG A 268 5.01 -1.09 20.29
CA ARG A 268 6.03 -2.14 20.14
C ARG A 268 6.18 -2.53 18.67
N LEU A 269 5.07 -2.81 17.99
CA LEU A 269 5.09 -3.14 16.56
C LEU A 269 5.64 -1.97 15.72
N ASN A 270 5.26 -0.73 16.01
CA ASN A 270 5.79 0.45 15.34
C ASN A 270 7.32 0.53 15.46
N ALA A 271 7.85 0.37 16.67
CA ALA A 271 9.29 0.43 16.93
C ALA A 271 10.05 -0.70 16.18
N GLU A 272 9.54 -1.94 16.21
CA GLU A 272 10.17 -3.08 15.55
C GLU A 272 10.07 -2.96 14.02
N ILE A 273 8.95 -2.47 13.47
CA ILE A 273 8.82 -2.20 12.03
C ILE A 273 9.81 -1.09 11.60
N ALA A 274 9.90 -0.01 12.37
CA ALA A 274 10.86 1.06 12.08
C ALA A 274 12.32 0.58 12.13
N LYS A 275 12.64 -0.34 13.03
CA LYS A 275 13.96 -1.00 13.09
C LYS A 275 14.17 -1.90 11.88
N ALA A 276 13.18 -2.74 11.52
CA ALA A 276 13.23 -3.60 10.35
C ALA A 276 13.49 -2.82 9.05
N LEU A 277 12.80 -1.70 8.86
CA LEU A 277 12.95 -0.85 7.68
C LEU A 277 14.34 -0.20 7.55
N ARG A 278 15.08 -0.03 8.66
CA ARG A 278 16.45 0.50 8.66
C ARG A 278 17.52 -0.58 8.44
N ALA A 279 17.14 -1.85 8.41
CA ALA A 279 18.09 -2.93 8.16
C ALA A 279 18.68 -2.82 6.74
N PRO A 280 20.01 -3.01 6.55
CA PRO A 280 20.67 -2.79 5.26
C PRO A 280 20.11 -3.63 4.12
N ASP A 281 19.75 -4.88 4.37
CA ASP A 281 19.16 -5.79 3.38
C ASP A 281 17.73 -5.39 3.00
N VAL A 282 16.96 -4.84 3.95
CA VAL A 282 15.62 -4.28 3.70
C VAL A 282 15.72 -2.99 2.88
N TYR A 283 16.66 -2.11 3.23
CA TYR A 283 16.94 -0.89 2.49
C TYR A 283 17.34 -1.20 1.05
N GLU A 284 18.30 -2.13 0.88
CA GLU A 284 18.72 -2.58 -0.46
C GLU A 284 17.55 -3.07 -1.29
N ARG A 285 16.70 -3.92 -0.71
CA ARG A 285 15.55 -4.51 -1.43
C ARG A 285 14.46 -3.52 -1.75
N LEU A 286 14.04 -2.70 -0.78
CA LEU A 286 12.88 -1.82 -0.95
C LEU A 286 13.24 -0.48 -1.59
N VAL A 287 14.41 0.07 -1.30
CA VAL A 287 14.83 1.39 -1.78
C VAL A 287 15.71 1.28 -3.01
N THR A 288 16.89 0.65 -2.89
CA THR A 288 17.86 0.62 -4.00
C THR A 288 17.30 -0.12 -5.22
N GLN A 289 16.77 -1.32 -5.00
CA GLN A 289 16.20 -2.15 -6.07
C GLN A 289 14.74 -1.81 -6.37
N GLY A 290 13.97 -1.44 -5.34
CA GLY A 290 12.53 -1.24 -5.41
C GLY A 290 12.09 0.19 -5.72
N GLY A 291 12.98 1.18 -5.60
CA GLY A 291 12.68 2.59 -5.84
C GLY A 291 11.68 3.19 -4.86
N ASN A 292 11.45 2.54 -3.70
CA ASN A 292 10.59 3.06 -2.66
C ASN A 292 11.34 4.07 -1.79
N GLU A 293 10.62 4.95 -1.13
CA GLU A 293 11.12 5.79 -0.04
C GLU A 293 10.66 5.19 1.30
N ILE A 294 11.58 4.97 2.24
CA ILE A 294 11.24 4.52 3.58
C ILE A 294 10.76 5.72 4.40
N VAL A 295 9.57 5.55 5.01
CA VAL A 295 8.99 6.53 5.92
C VAL A 295 8.73 5.88 7.26
N THR A 296 9.33 6.43 8.30
CA THR A 296 9.12 5.97 9.68
C THR A 296 8.65 7.13 10.55
N GLY A 297 7.71 6.88 11.44
CA GLY A 297 7.17 7.88 12.33
C GLY A 297 6.24 7.25 13.38
N PRO A 298 5.73 8.04 14.32
CA PRO A 298 4.79 7.56 15.31
C PRO A 298 3.45 7.19 14.67
N PRO A 299 2.67 6.28 15.28
CA PRO A 299 1.36 5.85 14.76
C PRO A 299 0.39 7.02 14.51
N GLU A 300 0.48 8.07 15.29
CA GLU A 300 -0.36 9.28 15.18
C GLU A 300 -0.08 10.05 13.88
N ALA A 301 1.16 10.09 13.42
CA ALA A 301 1.51 10.69 12.13
C ALA A 301 0.88 9.92 10.97
N PHE A 302 0.91 8.59 11.03
CA PHE A 302 0.24 7.75 10.03
C PHE A 302 -1.28 7.91 10.07
N ALA A 303 -1.87 8.01 11.28
CA ALA A 303 -3.29 8.31 11.43
C ALA A 303 -3.68 9.68 10.83
N ALA A 304 -2.82 10.69 10.97
CA ALA A 304 -3.04 12.01 10.38
C ALA A 304 -2.96 11.96 8.84
N LEU A 305 -1.99 11.22 8.29
CA LEU A 305 -1.86 11.00 6.85
C LEU A 305 -3.11 10.33 6.27
N ILE A 306 -3.62 9.27 6.90
CA ILE A 306 -4.85 8.59 6.43
C ILE A 306 -6.03 9.56 6.36
N ARG A 307 -6.21 10.42 7.37
CA ARG A 307 -7.28 11.43 7.35
C ARG A 307 -7.11 12.46 6.23
N SER A 308 -5.90 12.93 6.03
CA SER A 308 -5.57 13.88 4.95
C SER A 308 -5.80 13.25 3.58
N ASP A 309 -5.37 12.01 3.40
CA ASP A 309 -5.49 11.30 2.12
C ASP A 309 -6.95 10.97 1.77
N LEU A 310 -7.81 10.65 2.75
CA LEU A 310 -9.25 10.50 2.49
C LEU A 310 -9.85 11.76 1.86
N GLN A 311 -9.46 12.95 2.32
CA GLN A 311 -9.91 14.21 1.75
C GLN A 311 -9.31 14.45 0.36
N LYS A 312 -8.00 14.21 0.21
CA LYS A 312 -7.27 14.34 -1.06
C LYS A 312 -7.88 13.46 -2.15
N TYR A 313 -8.09 12.17 -1.87
CA TYR A 313 -8.65 11.24 -2.86
C TYR A 313 -10.13 11.48 -3.14
N ALA A 314 -10.91 11.92 -2.15
CA ALA A 314 -12.29 12.36 -2.39
C ALA A 314 -12.36 13.55 -3.37
N GLN A 315 -11.42 14.50 -3.25
CA GLN A 315 -11.34 15.63 -4.19
C GLN A 315 -10.87 15.15 -5.56
N LEU A 316 -9.78 14.36 -5.63
CA LEU A 316 -9.23 13.84 -6.87
C LEU A 316 -10.27 13.07 -7.71
N ILE A 317 -11.04 12.18 -7.07
CA ILE A 317 -12.07 11.36 -7.73
C ILE A 317 -13.17 12.25 -8.31
N ARG A 318 -13.61 13.29 -7.56
CA ARG A 318 -14.60 14.28 -8.07
C ARG A 318 -14.06 15.05 -9.27
N ASP A 319 -12.83 15.59 -9.14
CA ASP A 319 -12.23 16.44 -10.18
C ASP A 319 -11.94 15.64 -11.46
N ALA A 320 -11.58 14.37 -11.32
CA ALA A 320 -11.38 13.44 -12.43
C ALA A 320 -12.68 12.90 -13.03
N GLY A 321 -13.84 13.21 -12.45
CA GLY A 321 -15.13 12.69 -12.92
C GLY A 321 -15.26 11.17 -12.86
N ILE A 322 -14.51 10.51 -11.95
CA ILE A 322 -14.56 9.06 -11.78
C ILE A 322 -15.85 8.70 -11.05
N GLU A 323 -16.71 7.93 -11.73
CA GLU A 323 -18.01 7.53 -11.19
C GLU A 323 -17.85 6.60 -9.96
N SER A 324 -18.76 6.78 -8.99
CA SER A 324 -18.87 5.88 -7.84
C SER A 324 -19.21 4.47 -8.29
N GLN A 325 -18.63 3.48 -7.65
CA GLN A 325 -18.78 2.05 -7.98
C GLN A 325 -19.70 1.33 -6.98
#